data_65a1a69a3bb8ef242b7f14b67f03e225
#
_entry.id   65a1a69a3bb8ef242b7f14b67f03e225
#
_cell.length_a   1.000
_cell.length_b   1.000
_cell.length_c   1.000
_cell.angle_alpha   90.00
_cell.angle_beta   90.00
_cell.angle_gamma   90.00
#
_symmetry.space_group_name_H-M   'P 1'
#
loop_
_entity.id
_entity.type
_entity.pdbx_description
1 polymer ?
#
loop_
_entity_poly.entity_id
_entity_poly.type
_entity_poly.pdbx_seq_one_letter_code
_entity_poly.pdbx_strand_id
1 'polypeptide(L)'
;HGGDASDYAILPMPEIFETASMYLKENFNHVRFESSSFSHSLVTVSWEVRDDSLLDTYRDLLLQYGYAAGSEISAYIRVHSSDVAASGANIFCTDREGTRELVLGSALKLEHTNGAVIEDFARNMAQIFSRYQENVAGLEKLFQIAVEHPANAMAGLMKKAGIGKTLISQTVEQFKASHGGERCNGYELYCGICEVIFLAQCKGVSAKLLIDLEEMVSRCLTFRFQDFDVTSQINF
;
A
#
# COMPACT_ATOMS: atom_id res chain seq x y z
N HIS A 1 20.62 -12.03 17.93
CA HIS A 1 19.69 -13.09 18.29
C HIS A 1 19.78 -14.15 17.21
N GLY A 2 20.49 -15.25 17.49
CA GLY A 2 20.53 -16.41 16.62
C GLY A 2 19.24 -17.20 16.83
N GLY A 3 18.29 -17.09 15.91
CA GLY A 3 17.26 -18.08 15.77
C GLY A 3 17.90 -19.38 15.33
N ASP A 4 17.48 -20.51 15.90
CA ASP A 4 17.94 -21.82 15.48
C ASP A 4 17.66 -22.00 13.98
N ALA A 5 18.66 -22.45 13.21
CA ALA A 5 18.51 -22.72 11.77
C ALA A 5 17.40 -23.75 11.46
N SER A 6 16.89 -24.45 12.50
CA SER A 6 15.76 -25.39 12.42
C SER A 6 14.40 -24.71 12.26
N ASP A 7 14.28 -23.39 12.49
CA ASP A 7 13.01 -22.67 12.49
C ASP A 7 12.71 -21.92 11.17
N TYR A 8 13.63 -21.99 10.20
CA TYR A 8 13.47 -21.33 8.92
C TYR A 8 12.88 -22.28 7.85
N ALA A 9 11.70 -21.93 7.33
CA ALA A 9 11.11 -22.63 6.20
C ALA A 9 11.58 -22.00 4.88
N ILE A 10 12.12 -22.80 3.98
CA ILE A 10 12.49 -22.34 2.63
C ILE A 10 11.22 -22.34 1.78
N LEU A 11 10.82 -21.15 1.35
CA LEU A 11 9.78 -20.97 0.33
C LEU A 11 10.50 -20.56 -0.98
N PRO A 12 10.62 -21.45 -1.98
CA PRO A 12 11.35 -21.14 -3.21
C PRO A 12 10.69 -19.96 -3.94
N MET A 13 11.45 -18.90 -4.20
CA MET A 13 10.93 -17.71 -4.87
C MET A 13 10.23 -18.00 -6.20
N PRO A 14 10.75 -18.90 -7.09
CA PRO A 14 10.04 -19.24 -8.31
C PRO A 14 8.62 -19.75 -8.05
N GLU A 15 8.45 -20.65 -7.08
CA GLU A 15 7.13 -21.23 -6.73
C GLU A 15 6.17 -20.16 -6.20
N ILE A 16 6.66 -19.21 -5.39
CA ILE A 16 5.85 -18.09 -4.90
C ILE A 16 5.30 -17.24 -6.06
N PHE A 17 6.19 -16.84 -6.99
CA PHE A 17 5.77 -15.96 -8.09
C PHE A 17 4.96 -16.71 -9.16
N GLU A 18 5.24 -17.99 -9.40
CA GLU A 18 4.40 -18.83 -10.26
C GLU A 18 3.01 -19.02 -9.68
N THR A 19 2.90 -19.37 -8.39
CA THR A 19 1.62 -19.48 -7.67
C THR A 19 0.83 -18.18 -7.73
N ALA A 20 1.48 -17.02 -7.49
CA ALA A 20 0.84 -15.73 -7.61
C ALA A 20 0.32 -15.45 -9.02
N SER A 21 1.17 -15.67 -10.04
CA SER A 21 0.80 -15.44 -11.44
C SER A 21 -0.34 -16.34 -11.92
N MET A 22 -0.31 -17.62 -11.54
CA MET A 22 -1.37 -18.57 -11.87
C MET A 22 -2.68 -18.16 -11.21
N TYR A 23 -2.66 -17.94 -9.90
CA TYR A 23 -3.86 -17.53 -9.15
C TYR A 23 -4.50 -16.28 -9.75
N LEU A 24 -3.72 -15.23 -10.00
CA LEU A 24 -4.24 -13.99 -10.54
C LEU A 24 -4.89 -14.20 -11.92
N LYS A 25 -4.25 -14.94 -12.82
CA LYS A 25 -4.75 -15.21 -14.18
C LYS A 25 -6.00 -16.09 -14.19
N GLU A 26 -6.14 -16.99 -13.22
CA GLU A 26 -7.30 -17.89 -13.12
C GLU A 26 -8.52 -17.21 -12.47
N ASN A 27 -8.30 -16.23 -11.60
CA ASN A 27 -9.35 -15.65 -10.78
C ASN A 27 -9.75 -14.22 -11.18
N PHE A 28 -8.94 -13.53 -11.99
CA PHE A 28 -9.20 -12.15 -12.42
C PHE A 28 -9.08 -12.00 -13.94
N ASN A 29 -9.89 -11.09 -14.49
CA ASN A 29 -9.78 -10.69 -15.89
C ASN A 29 -8.65 -9.67 -16.08
N HIS A 30 -8.12 -9.57 -17.30
CA HIS A 30 -7.15 -8.55 -17.70
C HIS A 30 -5.97 -8.38 -16.75
N VAL A 31 -5.36 -9.51 -16.35
CA VAL A 31 -4.14 -9.52 -15.56
C VAL A 31 -2.93 -9.39 -16.46
N ARG A 32 -2.09 -8.40 -16.19
CA ARG A 32 -0.86 -8.13 -16.93
C ARG A 32 0.32 -8.04 -15.98
N PHE A 33 1.42 -8.70 -16.32
CA PHE A 33 2.71 -8.43 -15.67
C PHE A 33 3.07 -6.96 -15.90
N GLU A 34 3.42 -6.25 -14.84
CA GLU A 34 3.81 -4.84 -14.93
C GLU A 34 5.32 -4.68 -14.80
N SER A 35 5.89 -5.18 -13.71
CA SER A 35 7.31 -4.98 -13.42
C SER A 35 7.86 -6.03 -12.47
N SER A 36 9.18 -6.15 -12.48
CA SER A 36 9.90 -6.87 -11.44
C SER A 36 11.15 -6.10 -11.06
N SER A 37 11.56 -6.23 -9.81
CA SER A 37 12.81 -5.66 -9.32
C SER A 37 13.54 -6.67 -8.44
N PHE A 38 14.87 -6.60 -8.49
CA PHE A 38 15.75 -7.37 -7.63
C PHE A 38 16.70 -6.40 -6.92
N SER A 39 16.73 -6.45 -5.62
CA SER A 39 17.63 -5.63 -4.81
C SER A 39 18.20 -6.47 -3.67
N HIS A 40 19.48 -6.78 -3.76
CA HIS A 40 20.17 -7.71 -2.87
C HIS A 40 19.51 -9.10 -2.92
N SER A 41 18.83 -9.50 -1.86
CA SER A 41 18.12 -10.79 -1.79
C SER A 41 16.60 -10.63 -1.87
N LEU A 42 16.11 -9.42 -2.10
CA LEU A 42 14.69 -9.13 -2.18
C LEU A 42 14.24 -9.09 -3.63
N VAL A 43 13.26 -9.90 -3.98
CA VAL A 43 12.57 -9.87 -5.27
C VAL A 43 11.17 -9.31 -5.09
N THR A 44 10.80 -8.42 -5.97
CA THR A 44 9.45 -7.85 -6.06
C THR A 44 8.90 -8.11 -7.45
N VAL A 45 7.67 -8.59 -7.53
CA VAL A 45 6.93 -8.72 -8.79
C VAL A 45 5.58 -8.05 -8.65
N SER A 46 5.19 -7.27 -9.66
CA SER A 46 3.92 -6.54 -9.71
C SER A 46 3.09 -6.97 -10.90
N TRP A 47 1.80 -7.12 -10.68
CA TRP A 47 0.79 -7.33 -11.72
C TRP A 47 -0.25 -6.23 -11.68
N GLU A 48 -0.61 -5.72 -12.83
CA GLU A 48 -1.79 -4.87 -13.02
C GLU A 48 -3.02 -5.76 -13.23
N VAL A 49 -4.10 -5.45 -12.53
CA VAL A 49 -5.38 -6.14 -12.63
C VAL A 49 -6.45 -5.13 -12.99
N ARG A 50 -7.10 -5.32 -14.15
CA ARG A 50 -8.23 -4.51 -14.62
C ARG A 50 -9.48 -5.37 -14.67
N ASP A 51 -9.93 -5.81 -13.50
CA ASP A 51 -11.11 -6.64 -13.33
C ASP A 51 -12.24 -5.82 -12.72
N ASP A 52 -13.35 -5.68 -13.45
CA ASP A 52 -14.48 -4.87 -13.00
C ASP A 52 -15.08 -5.41 -11.70
N SER A 53 -15.13 -6.75 -11.52
CA SER A 53 -15.63 -7.35 -10.28
C SER A 53 -14.80 -6.97 -9.04
N LEU A 54 -13.51 -6.69 -9.25
CA LEU A 54 -12.62 -6.21 -8.20
C LEU A 54 -12.77 -4.69 -8.00
N LEU A 55 -12.80 -3.91 -9.10
CA LEU A 55 -12.66 -2.45 -9.09
C LEU A 55 -13.98 -1.70 -8.85
N ASP A 56 -15.13 -2.30 -9.16
CA ASP A 56 -16.44 -1.61 -9.09
C ASP A 56 -16.73 -1.08 -7.69
N THR A 57 -16.39 -1.80 -6.64
CA THR A 57 -16.59 -1.32 -5.26
C THR A 57 -15.87 0.00 -5.00
N TYR A 58 -14.65 0.15 -5.52
CA TYR A 58 -13.88 1.39 -5.36
C TYR A 58 -14.43 2.51 -6.26
N ARG A 59 -14.80 2.18 -7.50
CA ARG A 59 -15.44 3.14 -8.43
C ARG A 59 -16.74 3.68 -7.87
N ASP A 60 -17.60 2.80 -7.35
CA ASP A 60 -18.87 3.16 -6.75
C ASP A 60 -18.68 4.04 -5.52
N LEU A 61 -17.68 3.74 -4.68
CA LEU A 61 -17.33 4.57 -3.53
C LEU A 61 -16.92 5.99 -3.97
N LEU A 62 -16.08 6.12 -5.00
CA LEU A 62 -15.68 7.42 -5.53
C LEU A 62 -16.88 8.21 -6.05
N LEU A 63 -17.73 7.58 -6.86
CA LEU A 63 -18.92 8.20 -7.41
C LEU A 63 -19.91 8.65 -6.33
N GLN A 64 -20.09 7.84 -5.28
CA GLN A 64 -20.97 8.15 -4.13
C GLN A 64 -20.56 9.47 -3.46
N TYR A 65 -19.26 9.75 -3.39
CA TYR A 65 -18.73 10.97 -2.78
C TYR A 65 -18.39 12.08 -3.77
N GLY A 66 -18.85 11.96 -5.04
CA GLY A 66 -18.72 13.02 -6.05
C GLY A 66 -17.36 13.10 -6.73
N TYR A 67 -16.52 12.08 -6.58
CA TYR A 67 -15.25 11.98 -7.30
C TYR A 67 -15.45 11.33 -8.67
N ALA A 68 -14.68 11.77 -9.66
CA ALA A 68 -14.69 11.12 -10.96
C ALA A 68 -14.05 9.74 -10.82
N ALA A 69 -14.81 8.69 -11.07
CA ALA A 69 -14.26 7.35 -11.24
C ALA A 69 -13.82 7.19 -12.70
N GLY A 70 -12.55 7.45 -12.97
CA GLY A 70 -12.01 7.29 -14.32
C GLY A 70 -12.00 5.82 -14.76
N SER A 71 -12.13 5.58 -16.07
CA SER A 71 -11.93 4.25 -16.67
C SER A 71 -10.49 3.74 -16.56
N GLU A 72 -9.57 4.55 -16.05
CA GLU A 72 -8.14 4.27 -15.93
C GLU A 72 -7.73 3.74 -14.54
N ILE A 73 -8.68 3.44 -13.65
CA ILE A 73 -8.38 2.81 -12.36
C ILE A 73 -7.95 1.37 -12.60
N SER A 74 -6.82 1.01 -12.05
CA SER A 74 -6.30 -0.37 -12.04
C SER A 74 -5.89 -0.75 -10.63
N ALA A 75 -6.10 -2.00 -10.24
CA ALA A 75 -5.50 -2.56 -9.05
C ALA A 75 -4.09 -3.10 -9.36
N TYR A 76 -3.19 -2.95 -8.42
CA TYR A 76 -1.84 -3.52 -8.49
C TYR A 76 -1.64 -4.51 -7.36
N ILE A 77 -1.34 -5.75 -7.73
CA ILE A 77 -0.99 -6.79 -6.79
C ILE A 77 0.53 -6.97 -6.84
N ARG A 78 1.18 -6.67 -5.73
CA ARG A 78 2.63 -6.70 -5.61
C ARG A 78 3.04 -7.75 -4.59
N VAL A 79 3.89 -8.67 -5.01
CA VAL A 79 4.42 -9.74 -4.16
C VAL A 79 5.91 -9.51 -3.94
N HIS A 80 6.31 -9.53 -2.68
CA HIS A 80 7.71 -9.46 -2.26
C HIS A 80 8.11 -10.77 -1.61
N SER A 81 9.31 -11.26 -1.91
CA SER A 81 9.89 -12.41 -1.22
C SER A 81 11.41 -12.35 -1.20
N SER A 82 12.01 -13.14 -0.31
CA SER A 82 13.46 -13.26 -0.16
C SER A 82 13.85 -14.70 0.22
N ASP A 83 14.87 -15.24 -0.44
CA ASP A 83 15.43 -16.57 -0.12
C ASP A 83 16.30 -16.59 1.15
N VAL A 84 16.67 -15.43 1.69
CA VAL A 84 17.62 -15.30 2.79
C VAL A 84 16.99 -14.73 4.07
N ALA A 85 15.72 -14.98 4.31
CA ALA A 85 14.98 -14.50 5.48
C ALA A 85 14.99 -12.96 5.65
N ALA A 86 15.32 -12.20 4.60
CA ALA A 86 15.27 -10.75 4.66
C ALA A 86 13.84 -10.20 4.63
N SER A 87 12.90 -10.98 4.12
CA SER A 87 11.47 -10.70 4.08
C SER A 87 10.69 -12.00 3.96
N GLY A 88 9.49 -12.08 4.52
CA GLY A 88 8.49 -13.10 4.21
C GLY A 88 7.92 -12.93 2.81
N ALA A 89 7.04 -13.84 2.39
CA ALA A 89 6.23 -13.69 1.18
C ALA A 89 5.05 -12.77 1.49
N ASN A 90 5.15 -11.49 1.09
CA ASN A 90 4.15 -10.47 1.39
C ASN A 90 3.40 -10.05 0.13
N ILE A 91 2.09 -9.85 0.25
CA ILE A 91 1.20 -9.44 -0.83
C ILE A 91 0.60 -8.07 -0.48
N PHE A 92 0.86 -7.07 -1.32
CA PHE A 92 0.28 -5.73 -1.22
C PHE A 92 -0.74 -5.51 -2.30
N CYS A 93 -1.82 -4.81 -1.95
CA CYS A 93 -2.82 -4.32 -2.91
C CYS A 93 -2.79 -2.80 -2.92
N THR A 94 -2.65 -2.21 -4.10
CA THR A 94 -2.76 -0.77 -4.31
C THR A 94 -3.68 -0.49 -5.48
N ASP A 95 -4.34 0.67 -5.50
CA ASP A 95 -5.01 1.18 -6.67
C ASP A 95 -4.18 2.29 -7.32
N ARG A 96 -4.25 2.38 -8.63
CA ARG A 96 -3.61 3.45 -9.38
C ARG A 96 -4.61 4.13 -10.31
N GLU A 97 -4.62 5.45 -10.25
CA GLU A 97 -5.32 6.32 -11.18
C GLU A 97 -4.30 7.28 -11.81
N GLY A 98 -3.96 7.05 -13.07
CA GLY A 98 -2.87 7.78 -13.73
C GLY A 98 -1.52 7.53 -13.03
N THR A 99 -0.92 8.59 -12.46
CA THR A 99 0.35 8.50 -11.71
C THR A 99 0.14 8.37 -10.21
N ARG A 100 -1.08 8.54 -9.72
CA ARG A 100 -1.41 8.44 -8.28
C ARG A 100 -1.57 6.98 -7.89
N GLU A 101 -0.86 6.57 -6.86
CA GLU A 101 -0.98 5.24 -6.27
C GLU A 101 -1.55 5.34 -4.85
N LEU A 102 -2.59 4.57 -4.56
CA LEU A 102 -3.28 4.52 -3.28
C LEU A 102 -3.02 3.17 -2.60
N VAL A 103 -2.40 3.17 -1.44
CA VAL A 103 -2.18 1.96 -0.64
C VAL A 103 -3.48 1.56 0.05
N LEU A 104 -3.98 0.35 -0.24
CA LEU A 104 -5.27 -0.16 0.25
C LEU A 104 -5.17 -0.94 1.57
N GLY A 105 -4.27 -0.61 2.44
CA GLY A 105 -4.16 -1.28 3.74
C GLY A 105 -2.88 -2.10 3.89
N SER A 106 -2.84 -2.92 4.94
CA SER A 106 -1.66 -3.72 5.27
C SER A 106 -1.49 -4.93 4.37
N ALA A 107 -0.23 -5.36 4.15
CA ALA A 107 0.08 -6.57 3.42
C ALA A 107 -0.54 -7.82 4.05
N LEU A 108 -0.86 -8.80 3.20
CA LEU A 108 -1.00 -10.20 3.61
C LEU A 108 0.41 -10.78 3.75
N LYS A 109 0.76 -11.25 4.93
CA LYS A 109 2.13 -11.68 5.25
C LYS A 109 2.19 -13.19 5.47
N LEU A 110 3.22 -13.81 4.93
CA LEU A 110 3.64 -15.16 5.26
C LEU A 110 5.12 -15.13 5.67
N GLU A 111 5.39 -15.32 6.94
CA GLU A 111 6.75 -15.39 7.45
C GLU A 111 7.40 -16.74 7.09
N HIS A 112 8.71 -16.73 6.82
CA HIS A 112 9.52 -17.94 6.61
C HIS A 112 9.82 -18.64 7.95
N THR A 113 8.78 -18.95 8.72
CA THR A 113 8.89 -19.58 10.04
C THR A 113 8.29 -20.97 10.04
N ASN A 114 8.61 -21.74 11.09
CA ASN A 114 8.18 -23.10 11.39
C ASN A 114 7.06 -23.68 10.54
N GLY A 115 7.42 -24.52 9.56
CA GLY A 115 6.45 -25.28 8.79
C GLY A 115 5.65 -24.48 7.76
N ALA A 116 6.01 -23.23 7.47
CA ALA A 116 5.41 -22.49 6.36
C ALA A 116 5.64 -23.22 5.03
N VAL A 117 4.57 -23.43 4.27
CA VAL A 117 4.58 -24.14 2.99
C VAL A 117 3.93 -23.27 1.90
N ILE A 118 4.16 -23.61 0.64
CA ILE A 118 3.60 -22.86 -0.49
C ILE A 118 2.07 -22.81 -0.48
N GLU A 119 1.41 -23.79 0.09
CA GLU A 119 -0.04 -23.83 0.28
C GLU A 119 -0.54 -22.74 1.21
N ASP A 120 0.28 -22.28 2.18
CA ASP A 120 -0.03 -21.14 3.05
C ASP A 120 -0.03 -19.85 2.22
N PHE A 121 0.93 -19.71 1.32
CA PHE A 121 0.96 -18.60 0.37
C PHE A 121 -0.25 -18.62 -0.57
N ALA A 122 -0.59 -19.79 -1.12
CA ALA A 122 -1.78 -19.94 -1.95
C ALA A 122 -3.08 -19.57 -1.20
N ARG A 123 -3.20 -19.91 0.09
CA ARG A 123 -4.32 -19.47 0.94
C ARG A 123 -4.36 -17.95 1.13
N ASN A 124 -3.21 -17.28 1.25
CA ASN A 124 -3.15 -15.82 1.29
C ASN A 124 -3.57 -15.21 -0.04
N MET A 125 -3.14 -15.80 -1.16
CA MET A 125 -3.59 -15.36 -2.50
C MET A 125 -5.12 -15.45 -2.62
N ALA A 126 -5.75 -16.50 -2.10
CA ALA A 126 -7.20 -16.68 -2.12
C ALA A 126 -7.97 -15.61 -1.30
N GLN A 127 -7.31 -14.87 -0.42
CA GLN A 127 -7.91 -13.79 0.35
C GLN A 127 -7.86 -12.42 -0.35
N ILE A 128 -7.15 -12.30 -1.49
CA ILE A 128 -6.93 -10.99 -2.15
C ILE A 128 -8.25 -10.29 -2.44
N PHE A 129 -9.23 -10.98 -3.02
CA PHE A 129 -10.51 -10.37 -3.40
C PHE A 129 -11.25 -9.81 -2.16
N SER A 130 -11.46 -10.65 -1.14
CA SER A 130 -12.17 -10.24 0.08
C SER A 130 -11.42 -9.13 0.81
N ARG A 131 -10.10 -9.23 0.88
CA ARG A 131 -9.26 -8.22 1.53
C ARG A 131 -9.29 -6.88 0.79
N TYR A 132 -9.28 -6.90 -0.54
CA TYR A 132 -9.45 -5.70 -1.34
C TYR A 132 -10.79 -5.03 -1.03
N GLN A 133 -11.90 -5.77 -1.06
CA GLN A 133 -13.23 -5.26 -0.77
C GLN A 133 -13.32 -4.67 0.66
N GLU A 134 -12.77 -5.37 1.66
CA GLU A 134 -12.71 -4.88 3.05
C GLU A 134 -11.91 -3.59 3.17
N ASN A 135 -10.77 -3.50 2.50
CA ASN A 135 -9.92 -2.31 2.52
C ASN A 135 -10.60 -1.11 1.86
N VAL A 136 -11.23 -1.31 0.70
CA VAL A 136 -12.01 -0.25 0.02
C VAL A 136 -13.16 0.22 0.91
N ALA A 137 -13.94 -0.69 1.48
CA ALA A 137 -14.99 -0.33 2.43
C ALA A 137 -14.44 0.45 3.64
N GLY A 138 -13.23 0.12 4.09
CA GLY A 138 -12.52 0.85 5.16
C GLY A 138 -12.17 2.29 4.80
N LEU A 139 -12.07 2.66 3.52
CA LEU A 139 -11.82 4.03 3.07
C LEU A 139 -13.06 4.93 3.21
N GLU A 140 -14.27 4.37 3.20
CA GLU A 140 -15.52 5.16 3.23
C GLU A 140 -15.55 6.15 4.39
N LYS A 141 -15.10 5.74 5.57
CA LYS A 141 -15.04 6.62 6.75
C LYS A 141 -14.20 7.87 6.54
N LEU A 142 -13.18 7.82 5.65
CA LEU A 142 -12.28 8.94 5.42
C LEU A 142 -12.99 10.10 4.69
N PHE A 143 -13.93 9.81 3.81
CA PHE A 143 -14.71 10.84 3.10
C PHE A 143 -15.57 11.69 4.05
N GLN A 144 -15.91 11.14 5.23
CA GLN A 144 -16.74 11.81 6.23
C GLN A 144 -15.91 12.61 7.26
N ILE A 145 -14.59 12.50 7.23
CA ILE A 145 -13.69 13.23 8.13
C ILE A 145 -13.36 14.58 7.51
N ALA A 146 -13.85 15.67 8.09
CA ALA A 146 -13.37 17.01 7.74
C ALA A 146 -12.01 17.27 8.41
N VAL A 147 -11.07 17.85 7.66
CA VAL A 147 -9.72 18.21 8.12
C VAL A 147 -9.52 19.71 7.89
N GLU A 148 -9.38 20.45 8.99
CA GLU A 148 -9.25 21.91 8.99
C GLU A 148 -7.80 22.38 8.78
N HIS A 149 -6.83 21.58 9.24
CA HIS A 149 -5.40 21.87 9.17
C HIS A 149 -4.63 20.74 8.47
N PRO A 150 -4.83 20.54 7.15
CA PRO A 150 -4.33 19.36 6.43
C PRO A 150 -2.82 19.16 6.56
N ALA A 151 -2.04 20.24 6.49
CA ALA A 151 -0.58 20.17 6.60
C ALA A 151 -0.11 19.61 7.96
N ASN A 152 -0.75 20.04 9.04
CA ASN A 152 -0.45 19.56 10.39
C ASN A 152 -0.93 18.12 10.57
N ALA A 153 -2.16 17.83 10.13
CA ALA A 153 -2.72 16.48 10.21
C ALA A 153 -1.85 15.46 9.44
N MET A 154 -1.46 15.79 8.21
CA MET A 154 -0.55 14.97 7.40
C MET A 154 0.78 14.72 8.10
N ALA A 155 1.45 15.79 8.56
CA ALA A 155 2.73 15.69 9.25
C ALA A 155 2.63 14.83 10.52
N GLY A 156 1.58 15.00 11.29
CA GLY A 156 1.34 14.24 12.52
C GLY A 156 1.10 12.76 12.27
N LEU A 157 0.23 12.43 11.33
CA LEU A 157 -0.06 11.04 10.92
C LEU A 157 1.20 10.34 10.42
N MET A 158 1.93 10.95 9.50
CA MET A 158 3.15 10.41 8.92
C MET A 158 4.24 10.22 9.98
N LYS A 159 4.42 11.19 10.89
CA LYS A 159 5.35 11.09 12.02
C LYS A 159 4.97 9.92 12.94
N LYS A 160 3.69 9.81 13.31
CA LYS A 160 3.18 8.72 14.16
C LYS A 160 3.37 7.36 13.50
N ALA A 161 3.25 7.28 12.17
CA ALA A 161 3.51 6.07 11.39
C ALA A 161 4.99 5.70 11.30
N GLY A 162 5.92 6.61 11.64
CA GLY A 162 7.37 6.38 11.64
C GLY A 162 8.08 6.86 10.36
N ILE A 163 7.40 7.62 9.51
CA ILE A 163 8.01 8.19 8.30
C ILE A 163 9.04 9.25 8.67
N GLY A 164 10.17 9.26 7.97
CA GLY A 164 11.28 10.17 8.26
C GLY A 164 10.97 11.63 7.94
N LYS A 165 11.47 12.56 8.75
CA LYS A 165 11.23 14.02 8.67
C LYS A 165 11.36 14.61 7.26
N THR A 166 12.44 14.25 6.53
CA THR A 166 12.67 14.79 5.19
C THR A 166 11.57 14.42 4.20
N LEU A 167 11.10 13.16 4.22
CA LEU A 167 10.00 12.73 3.38
C LEU A 167 8.68 13.40 3.79
N ILE A 168 8.42 13.52 5.09
CA ILE A 168 7.24 14.23 5.59
C ILE A 168 7.22 15.67 5.06
N SER A 169 8.30 16.42 5.27
CA SER A 169 8.36 17.82 4.84
C SER A 169 8.08 17.97 3.34
N GLN A 170 8.66 17.11 2.52
CA GLN A 170 8.49 17.16 1.07
C GLN A 170 7.07 16.78 0.64
N THR A 171 6.48 15.74 1.27
CA THR A 171 5.09 15.33 0.98
C THR A 171 4.12 16.44 1.36
N VAL A 172 4.30 17.08 2.52
CA VAL A 172 3.48 18.21 2.97
C VAL A 172 3.59 19.40 2.02
N GLU A 173 4.79 19.74 1.57
CA GLU A 173 5.02 20.83 0.60
C GLU A 173 4.34 20.54 -0.75
N GLN A 174 4.47 19.31 -1.24
CA GLN A 174 3.80 18.90 -2.47
C GLN A 174 2.27 18.97 -2.33
N PHE A 175 1.73 18.48 -1.22
CA PHE A 175 0.30 18.56 -0.94
C PHE A 175 -0.20 20.00 -0.89
N LYS A 176 0.50 20.90 -0.22
CA LYS A 176 0.18 22.34 -0.21
C LYS A 176 0.19 22.95 -1.62
N ALA A 177 1.16 22.57 -2.45
CA ALA A 177 1.27 23.07 -3.81
C ALA A 177 0.10 22.62 -4.70
N SER A 178 -0.42 21.40 -4.49
CA SER A 178 -1.52 20.84 -5.28
C SER A 178 -2.91 21.21 -4.75
N HIS A 179 -3.09 21.34 -3.42
CA HIS A 179 -4.37 21.61 -2.75
C HIS A 179 -4.57 23.07 -2.30
N GLY A 180 -3.56 23.91 -2.45
CA GLY A 180 -3.63 25.31 -2.03
C GLY A 180 -3.69 25.54 -0.51
N GLY A 181 -3.53 24.51 0.31
CA GLY A 181 -3.60 24.60 1.78
C GLY A 181 -5.03 24.73 2.34
N GLU A 182 -6.06 24.54 1.51
CA GLU A 182 -7.46 24.58 1.89
C GLU A 182 -7.86 23.34 2.71
N ARG A 183 -9.03 23.40 3.33
CA ARG A 183 -9.68 22.28 4.02
C ARG A 183 -9.84 21.11 3.04
N CYS A 184 -9.71 19.91 3.54
CA CYS A 184 -9.93 18.70 2.77
C CYS A 184 -10.69 17.66 3.60
N ASN A 185 -11.08 16.55 2.99
CA ASN A 185 -11.53 15.40 3.74
C ASN A 185 -10.36 14.42 4.02
N GLY A 186 -10.63 13.43 4.88
CA GLY A 186 -9.62 12.43 5.24
C GLY A 186 -9.13 11.58 4.06
N TYR A 187 -9.98 11.34 3.05
CA TYR A 187 -9.59 10.61 1.84
C TYR A 187 -8.57 11.40 1.01
N GLU A 188 -8.82 12.67 0.75
CA GLU A 188 -7.88 13.56 0.06
C GLU A 188 -6.55 13.68 0.80
N LEU A 189 -6.61 13.79 2.12
CA LEU A 189 -5.42 13.81 2.97
C LEU A 189 -4.64 12.49 2.85
N TYR A 190 -5.33 11.36 2.85
CA TYR A 190 -4.70 10.04 2.72
C TYR A 190 -4.07 9.84 1.34
N CYS A 191 -4.73 10.26 0.27
CA CYS A 191 -4.14 10.30 -1.08
C CYS A 191 -2.85 11.12 -1.09
N GLY A 192 -2.83 12.29 -0.42
CA GLY A 192 -1.63 13.10 -0.28
C GLY A 192 -0.52 12.40 0.51
N ILE A 193 -0.84 11.63 1.54
CA ILE A 193 0.15 10.82 2.29
C ILE A 193 0.74 9.74 1.39
N CYS A 194 -0.05 9.08 0.54
CA CYS A 194 0.44 8.04 -0.37
C CYS A 194 1.50 8.55 -1.37
N GLU A 195 1.49 9.84 -1.73
CA GLU A 195 2.49 10.46 -2.60
C GLU A 195 3.93 10.33 -2.06
N VAL A 196 4.11 10.05 -0.77
CA VAL A 196 5.45 9.82 -0.19
C VAL A 196 6.19 8.66 -0.87
N ILE A 197 5.45 7.66 -1.35
CA ILE A 197 6.03 6.50 -2.04
C ILE A 197 6.63 6.94 -3.37
N PHE A 198 5.87 7.72 -4.15
CA PHE A 198 6.35 8.28 -5.42
C PHE A 198 7.57 9.18 -5.21
N LEU A 199 7.55 10.08 -4.20
CA LEU A 199 8.69 10.92 -3.87
C LEU A 199 9.94 10.10 -3.49
N ALA A 200 9.76 9.02 -2.76
CA ALA A 200 10.85 8.12 -2.40
C ALA A 200 11.41 7.37 -3.63
N GLN A 201 10.53 6.91 -4.53
CA GLN A 201 10.92 6.29 -5.81
C GLN A 201 11.76 7.25 -6.66
N CYS A 202 11.32 8.51 -6.81
CA CYS A 202 12.06 9.54 -7.54
C CYS A 202 13.47 9.80 -6.97
N LYS A 203 13.68 9.52 -5.69
CA LYS A 203 15.00 9.63 -5.03
C LYS A 203 15.86 8.39 -5.16
N GLY A 204 15.36 7.35 -5.77
CA GLY A 204 16.07 6.08 -5.92
C GLY A 204 16.36 5.38 -4.60
N VAL A 205 15.44 5.46 -3.63
CA VAL A 205 15.59 4.72 -2.36
C VAL A 205 15.55 3.20 -2.60
N SER A 206 16.08 2.43 -1.66
CA SER A 206 16.10 0.98 -1.78
C SER A 206 14.67 0.37 -1.82
N ALA A 207 14.54 -0.79 -2.49
CA ALA A 207 13.28 -1.54 -2.55
C ALA A 207 12.75 -1.87 -1.13
N LYS A 208 13.64 -2.20 -0.18
CA LYS A 208 13.25 -2.43 1.21
C LYS A 208 12.60 -1.20 1.83
N LEU A 209 13.17 -0.01 1.63
CA LEU A 209 12.58 1.21 2.19
C LEU A 209 11.21 1.51 1.54
N LEU A 210 11.00 1.20 0.26
CA LEU A 210 9.69 1.36 -0.38
C LEU A 210 8.64 0.45 0.28
N ILE A 211 8.97 -0.81 0.55
CA ILE A 211 8.10 -1.73 1.28
C ILE A 211 7.78 -1.21 2.68
N ASP A 212 8.80 -0.77 3.41
CA ASP A 212 8.63 -0.21 4.75
C ASP A 212 7.72 1.04 4.72
N LEU A 213 7.85 1.89 3.68
CA LEU A 213 6.99 3.06 3.48
C LEU A 213 5.54 2.68 3.18
N GLU A 214 5.30 1.68 2.33
CA GLU A 214 3.94 1.19 2.07
C GLU A 214 3.27 0.71 3.38
N GLU A 215 4.00 -0.01 4.23
CA GLU A 215 3.50 -0.41 5.55
C GLU A 215 3.26 0.77 6.48
N MET A 216 4.14 1.78 6.49
CA MET A 216 3.96 2.99 7.29
C MET A 216 2.75 3.78 6.81
N VAL A 217 2.56 3.93 5.49
CA VAL A 217 1.41 4.60 4.89
C VAL A 217 0.12 3.88 5.27
N SER A 218 0.06 2.56 5.10
CA SER A 218 -1.12 1.77 5.48
C SER A 218 -1.47 1.90 6.95
N ARG A 219 -0.46 2.04 7.83
CA ARG A 219 -0.64 2.25 9.26
C ARG A 219 -1.36 3.56 9.57
N CYS A 220 -1.23 4.59 8.73
CA CYS A 220 -1.97 5.84 8.90
C CYS A 220 -3.48 5.62 8.94
N LEU A 221 -4.01 4.62 8.22
CA LEU A 221 -5.44 4.27 8.23
C LEU A 221 -5.95 3.76 9.58
N THR A 222 -5.05 3.36 10.48
CA THR A 222 -5.41 2.88 11.83
C THR A 222 -5.51 4.01 12.87
N PHE A 223 -5.09 5.23 12.52
CA PHE A 223 -5.10 6.36 13.44
C PHE A 223 -6.38 7.18 13.29
N ARG A 224 -6.74 7.90 14.36
CA ARG A 224 -7.80 8.90 14.31
C ARG A 224 -7.23 10.20 13.73
N PHE A 225 -7.67 10.59 12.56
CA PHE A 225 -7.16 11.76 11.83
C PHE A 225 -7.39 13.05 12.60
N GLN A 226 -8.52 13.16 13.31
CA GLN A 226 -8.89 14.33 14.12
C GLN A 226 -7.88 14.60 15.24
N ASP A 227 -7.18 13.59 15.76
CA ASP A 227 -6.19 13.77 16.83
C ASP A 227 -4.95 14.55 16.34
N PHE A 228 -4.76 14.65 15.02
CA PHE A 228 -3.66 15.36 14.38
C PHE A 228 -4.09 16.65 13.67
N ASP A 229 -5.39 16.93 13.60
CA ASP A 229 -5.95 18.15 13.00
C ASP A 229 -5.88 19.32 14.00
N VAL A 230 -4.67 19.79 14.22
CA VAL A 230 -4.37 20.81 15.25
C VAL A 230 -3.86 22.10 14.61
N THR A 231 -4.13 23.24 15.28
CA THR A 231 -3.69 24.56 14.81
C THR A 231 -2.19 24.79 14.98
N SER A 232 -1.58 24.15 15.99
CA SER A 232 -0.15 24.31 16.27
C SER A 232 0.69 23.49 15.31
N GLN A 233 1.77 24.10 14.81
CA GLN A 233 2.72 23.39 13.93
C GLN A 233 3.32 22.19 14.65
N ILE A 234 3.32 21.04 13.99
CA ILE A 234 3.93 19.81 14.51
C ILE A 234 5.45 19.95 14.45
N ASN A 235 6.08 19.95 15.61
CA ASN A 235 7.55 19.94 15.71
C ASN A 235 8.08 18.51 15.45
N PHE A 236 9.12 18.43 14.64
CA PHE A 236 9.83 17.19 14.28
C PHE A 236 11.04 16.97 15.18
#